data_0ec7cd4552d5686be49fde7580ec9d71
#
_entry.id   0ec7cd4552d5686be49fde7580ec9d71
#
_cell.length_a   1.000
_cell.length_b   1.000
_cell.length_c   1.000
_cell.angle_alpha   90.00
_cell.angle_beta   90.00
_cell.angle_gamma   90.00
#
_symmetry.space_group_name_H-M   'P 1'
#
loop_
_entity.id
_entity.type
_entity.pdbx_description
1 polymer ?
#
loop_
_entity_poly.entity_id
_entity_poly.type
_entity_poly.pdbx_seq_one_letter_code
_entity_poly.pdbx_strand_id
1 'polypeptide(L)'
;MTMLRPTANEFAENASGALADTQLQEALGILRSHSIPNRSKAAAGLPEFEALRDRARDLKNHILGHLDQYLLQFEEQVQRSGGHVHWCADAETARQKVLEICRRTNAKTVTKGKTMIGEEIGINDFLAENGIEPVETDLGEYIIQLRRETPSHIIGPALHVTKKQVEETFRKAHTDLDANRSLEDAASLMAEARAKLRDRFLEADVGITGANFLIADTGSTVIVT
;
A
#
# COMPACT_ATOMS: atom_id res chain seq x y z
N MET A 1 -3.08 -8.56 13.92
CA MET A 1 -2.19 -9.03 12.83
C MET A 1 -0.76 -8.91 13.33
N THR A 2 0.03 -9.93 13.24
CA THR A 2 1.36 -9.97 13.84
C THR A 2 2.32 -9.16 12.98
N MET A 3 3.21 -8.34 13.58
CA MET A 3 4.33 -7.71 12.87
C MET A 3 4.95 -8.70 11.88
N LEU A 4 5.34 -8.25 10.69
CA LEU A 4 6.01 -9.08 9.67
C LEU A 4 7.16 -9.85 10.34
N ARG A 5 6.92 -11.11 10.65
CA ARG A 5 7.94 -11.98 11.25
C ARG A 5 8.86 -12.48 10.15
N PRO A 6 10.18 -12.25 10.26
CA PRO A 6 11.12 -12.79 9.29
C PRO A 6 11.00 -14.31 9.20
N THR A 7 10.72 -14.83 8.00
CA THR A 7 10.61 -16.27 7.72
C THR A 7 11.79 -16.80 6.90
N ALA A 8 12.90 -16.06 6.88
CA ALA A 8 14.08 -16.42 6.09
C ALA A 8 14.63 -17.82 6.42
N ASN A 9 14.55 -18.22 7.67
CA ASN A 9 14.99 -19.55 8.12
C ASN A 9 14.07 -20.69 7.66
N GLU A 10 12.83 -20.37 7.27
CA GLU A 10 11.81 -21.31 6.78
C GLU A 10 11.67 -21.24 5.25
N PHE A 11 12.59 -20.56 4.56
CA PHE A 11 12.49 -20.26 3.13
C PHE A 11 12.30 -21.53 2.28
N ALA A 12 13.08 -22.56 2.52
CA ALA A 12 13.01 -23.79 1.71
C ALA A 12 11.66 -24.50 1.84
N GLU A 13 11.10 -24.57 3.04
CA GLU A 13 9.81 -25.16 3.33
C GLU A 13 8.68 -24.32 2.71
N ASN A 14 8.70 -23.01 2.95
CA ASN A 14 7.72 -22.06 2.41
C ASN A 14 7.75 -22.05 0.87
N ALA A 15 8.92 -22.07 0.26
CA ALA A 15 9.07 -22.15 -1.20
C ALA A 15 8.53 -23.47 -1.76
N SER A 16 8.79 -24.59 -1.11
CA SER A 16 8.24 -25.90 -1.51
C SER A 16 6.72 -25.91 -1.44
N GLY A 17 6.14 -25.38 -0.36
CA GLY A 17 4.69 -25.23 -0.20
C GLY A 17 4.09 -24.33 -1.29
N ALA A 18 4.69 -23.17 -1.54
CA ALA A 18 4.24 -22.23 -2.56
C ALA A 18 4.31 -22.82 -3.99
N LEU A 19 5.31 -23.63 -4.30
CA LEU A 19 5.41 -24.32 -5.60
C LEU A 19 4.34 -25.41 -5.77
N ALA A 20 3.90 -26.02 -4.69
CA ALA A 20 2.84 -27.03 -4.70
C ALA A 20 1.42 -26.43 -4.68
N ASP A 21 1.28 -25.16 -4.31
CA ASP A 21 -0.01 -24.46 -4.28
C ASP A 21 -0.48 -24.10 -5.70
N THR A 22 -1.41 -24.89 -6.23
CA THR A 22 -1.92 -24.73 -7.58
C THR A 22 -2.69 -23.41 -7.78
N GLN A 23 -3.39 -22.91 -6.75
CA GLN A 23 -4.12 -21.64 -6.81
C GLN A 23 -3.16 -20.46 -6.87
N LEU A 24 -2.11 -20.48 -6.06
CA LEU A 24 -1.04 -19.50 -6.11
C LEU A 24 -0.35 -19.50 -7.49
N GLN A 25 -0.02 -20.70 -8.01
CA GLN A 25 0.61 -20.82 -9.34
C GLN A 25 -0.28 -20.29 -10.47
N GLU A 26 -1.60 -20.50 -10.40
CA GLU A 26 -2.57 -19.92 -11.33
C GLU A 26 -2.58 -18.39 -11.26
N ALA A 27 -2.68 -17.83 -10.05
CA ALA A 27 -2.68 -16.38 -9.84
C ALA A 27 -1.39 -15.72 -10.37
N LEU A 28 -0.23 -16.33 -10.09
CA LEU A 28 1.06 -15.85 -10.59
C LEU A 28 1.21 -16.07 -12.11
N GLY A 29 0.54 -17.04 -12.68
CA GLY A 29 0.47 -17.27 -14.12
C GLY A 29 -0.16 -16.12 -14.88
N ILE A 30 -1.20 -15.49 -14.33
CA ILE A 30 -1.84 -14.29 -14.88
C ILE A 30 -0.84 -13.13 -14.94
N LEU A 31 -0.07 -12.90 -13.89
CA LEU A 31 0.97 -11.87 -13.88
C LEU A 31 2.00 -12.09 -14.98
N ARG A 32 2.46 -13.33 -15.13
CA ARG A 32 3.46 -13.72 -16.17
C ARG A 32 2.94 -13.54 -17.59
N SER A 33 1.67 -13.90 -17.82
CA SER A 33 1.08 -13.87 -19.18
C SER A 33 0.60 -12.48 -19.62
N HIS A 34 0.32 -11.57 -18.70
CA HIS A 34 -0.25 -10.25 -19.02
C HIS A 34 0.68 -9.10 -18.64
N SER A 35 1.11 -9.01 -17.38
CA SER A 35 1.81 -7.82 -16.89
C SER A 35 3.21 -7.68 -17.49
N ILE A 36 3.96 -8.78 -17.60
CA ILE A 36 5.32 -8.75 -18.16
C ILE A 36 5.31 -8.38 -19.66
N PRO A 37 4.49 -9.03 -20.52
CA PRO A 37 4.38 -8.64 -21.93
C PRO A 37 3.89 -7.20 -22.11
N ASN A 38 2.90 -6.77 -21.33
CA ASN A 38 2.37 -5.40 -21.42
C ASN A 38 3.42 -4.35 -21.06
N ARG A 39 4.22 -4.59 -20.01
CA ARG A 39 5.36 -3.73 -19.68
C ARG A 39 6.37 -3.66 -20.82
N SER A 40 6.74 -4.80 -21.39
CA SER A 40 7.69 -4.86 -22.51
C SER A 40 7.18 -4.10 -23.73
N LYS A 41 5.88 -4.26 -24.04
CA LYS A 41 5.23 -3.54 -25.15
C LYS A 41 5.21 -2.03 -24.88
N ALA A 42 4.88 -1.59 -23.68
CA ALA A 42 4.87 -0.18 -23.31
C ALA A 42 6.26 0.44 -23.41
N ALA A 43 7.30 -0.24 -22.92
CA ALA A 43 8.69 0.21 -23.04
C ALA A 43 9.15 0.29 -24.50
N ALA A 44 8.82 -0.70 -25.32
CA ALA A 44 9.15 -0.70 -26.76
C ALA A 44 8.40 0.39 -27.53
N GLY A 45 7.23 0.83 -27.05
CA GLY A 45 6.45 1.93 -27.63
C GLY A 45 6.99 3.33 -27.33
N LEU A 46 8.01 3.45 -26.48
CA LEU A 46 8.66 4.71 -26.12
C LEU A 46 10.12 4.69 -26.60
N PRO A 47 10.44 5.26 -27.78
CA PRO A 47 11.77 5.17 -28.36
C PRO A 47 12.90 5.68 -27.45
N GLU A 48 12.61 6.69 -26.62
CA GLU A 48 13.56 7.29 -25.69
C GLU A 48 13.62 6.58 -24.31
N PHE A 49 12.97 5.44 -24.13
CA PHE A 49 12.83 4.77 -22.83
C PHE A 49 14.17 4.54 -22.10
N GLU A 50 15.18 4.03 -22.80
CA GLU A 50 16.49 3.77 -22.20
C GLU A 50 17.22 5.07 -21.85
N ALA A 51 17.14 6.10 -22.70
CA ALA A 51 17.72 7.40 -22.41
C ALA A 51 17.06 8.07 -21.19
N LEU A 52 15.73 7.93 -21.04
CA LEU A 52 15.01 8.40 -19.85
C LEU A 52 15.41 7.64 -18.58
N ARG A 53 15.59 6.33 -18.69
CA ARG A 53 16.09 5.51 -17.57
C ARG A 53 17.48 5.97 -17.10
N ASP A 54 18.39 6.21 -18.03
CA ASP A 54 19.74 6.69 -17.70
C ASP A 54 19.69 8.05 -17.02
N ARG A 55 18.92 9.00 -17.56
CA ARG A 55 18.71 10.31 -16.94
C ARG A 55 18.11 10.21 -15.55
N ALA A 56 17.12 9.32 -15.35
CA ALA A 56 16.50 9.10 -14.03
C ALA A 56 17.50 8.50 -13.03
N ARG A 57 18.37 7.58 -13.47
CA ARG A 57 19.46 7.03 -12.65
C ARG A 57 20.43 8.14 -12.24
N ASP A 58 20.87 8.96 -13.18
CA ASP A 58 21.85 10.01 -12.92
C ASP A 58 21.27 11.08 -11.98
N LEU A 59 19.99 11.45 -12.15
CA LEU A 59 19.26 12.31 -11.24
C LEU A 59 19.18 11.72 -9.83
N LYS A 60 18.82 10.44 -9.70
CA LYS A 60 18.76 9.78 -8.39
C LYS A 60 20.13 9.72 -7.71
N ASN A 61 21.19 9.44 -8.46
CA ASN A 61 22.55 9.44 -7.92
C ASN A 61 22.95 10.83 -7.41
N HIS A 62 22.60 11.88 -8.16
CA HIS A 62 22.83 13.26 -7.72
C HIS A 62 22.05 13.58 -6.43
N ILE A 63 20.75 13.23 -6.38
CA ILE A 63 19.91 13.46 -5.19
C ILE A 63 20.47 12.71 -3.97
N LEU A 64 20.88 11.45 -4.13
CA LEU A 64 21.46 10.66 -3.03
C LEU A 64 22.77 11.25 -2.51
N GLY A 65 23.57 11.84 -3.41
CA GLY A 65 24.81 12.53 -3.02
C GLY A 65 24.58 13.86 -2.27
N HIS A 66 23.36 14.40 -2.28
CA HIS A 66 22.98 15.68 -1.66
C HIS A 66 21.66 15.55 -0.87
N LEU A 67 21.40 14.35 -0.35
CA LEU A 67 20.08 14.02 0.23
C LEU A 67 19.75 14.90 1.44
N ASP A 68 20.72 15.22 2.26
CA ASP A 68 20.60 16.11 3.41
C ASP A 68 20.09 17.51 3.00
N GLN A 69 20.64 18.08 1.94
CA GLN A 69 20.25 19.39 1.43
C GLN A 69 18.81 19.38 0.91
N TYR A 70 18.47 18.37 0.09
CA TYR A 70 17.12 18.25 -0.47
C TYR A 70 16.05 17.99 0.59
N LEU A 71 16.37 17.22 1.64
CA LEU A 71 15.44 16.96 2.73
C LEU A 71 15.20 18.21 3.58
N LEU A 72 16.24 19.00 3.87
CA LEU A 72 16.09 20.28 4.58
C LEU A 72 15.29 21.29 3.76
N GLN A 73 15.55 21.39 2.45
CA GLN A 73 14.77 22.22 1.55
C GLN A 73 13.29 21.80 1.51
N PHE A 74 13.02 20.50 1.43
CA PHE A 74 11.66 19.97 1.47
C PHE A 74 10.97 20.36 2.78
N GLU A 75 11.62 20.16 3.92
CA GLU A 75 11.06 20.54 5.23
C GLU A 75 10.71 22.02 5.29
N GLU A 76 11.60 22.91 4.84
CA GLU A 76 11.35 24.35 4.79
C GLU A 76 10.11 24.69 3.96
N GLN A 77 9.94 24.07 2.78
CA GLN A 77 8.79 24.34 1.92
C GLN A 77 7.49 23.78 2.49
N VAL A 78 7.52 22.61 3.11
CA VAL A 78 6.37 22.06 3.84
C VAL A 78 5.92 22.99 4.95
N GLN A 79 6.86 23.51 5.75
CA GLN A 79 6.57 24.43 6.83
C GLN A 79 6.01 25.77 6.32
N ARG A 80 6.54 26.31 5.23
CA ARG A 80 6.01 27.52 4.56
C ARG A 80 4.55 27.34 4.10
N SER A 81 4.20 26.11 3.73
CA SER A 81 2.83 25.75 3.32
C SER A 81 1.92 25.43 4.50
N GLY A 82 2.38 25.57 5.75
CA GLY A 82 1.61 25.29 6.98
C GLY A 82 1.61 23.80 7.40
N GLY A 83 2.41 22.98 6.75
CA GLY A 83 2.61 21.57 7.13
C GLY A 83 3.69 21.40 8.20
N HIS A 84 3.88 20.15 8.62
CA HIS A 84 4.91 19.75 9.58
C HIS A 84 5.68 18.54 9.06
N VAL A 85 7.00 18.55 9.26
CA VAL A 85 7.87 17.38 9.01
C VAL A 85 8.31 16.82 10.36
N HIS A 86 8.24 15.50 10.48
CA HIS A 86 8.67 14.78 11.67
C HIS A 86 9.78 13.79 11.31
N TRP A 87 10.95 14.01 11.87
CA TRP A 87 12.09 13.13 11.72
C TRP A 87 12.02 11.99 12.74
N CYS A 88 11.93 10.76 12.24
CA CYS A 88 11.83 9.57 13.08
C CYS A 88 13.02 8.67 12.78
N ALA A 89 13.79 8.33 13.80
CA ALA A 89 15.01 7.52 13.65
C ALA A 89 14.73 6.04 13.43
N ASP A 90 13.57 5.56 13.87
CA ASP A 90 13.18 4.16 13.82
C ASP A 90 11.66 3.99 13.72
N ALA A 91 11.23 2.74 13.56
CA ALA A 91 9.83 2.36 13.44
C ALA A 91 9.01 2.74 14.69
N GLU A 92 9.59 2.58 15.89
CA GLU A 92 8.88 2.89 17.13
C GLU A 92 8.59 4.38 17.24
N THR A 93 9.60 5.22 17.01
CA THR A 93 9.44 6.68 17.01
C THR A 93 8.40 7.13 15.98
N ALA A 94 8.39 6.52 14.78
CA ALA A 94 7.42 6.83 13.74
C ALA A 94 5.99 6.46 14.17
N ARG A 95 5.78 5.25 14.73
CA ARG A 95 4.47 4.82 15.24
C ARG A 95 3.95 5.75 16.34
N GLN A 96 4.80 6.09 17.30
CA GLN A 96 4.45 6.99 18.41
C GLN A 96 4.07 8.37 17.90
N LYS A 97 4.78 8.88 16.88
CA LYS A 97 4.45 10.18 16.29
C LYS A 97 3.11 10.16 15.57
N VAL A 98 2.79 9.10 14.83
CA VAL A 98 1.46 8.93 14.20
C VAL A 98 0.37 8.86 15.27
N LEU A 99 0.59 8.09 16.33
CA LEU A 99 -0.36 7.99 17.45
C LEU A 99 -0.60 9.33 18.15
N GLU A 100 0.46 10.11 18.37
CA GLU A 100 0.36 11.47 18.93
C GLU A 100 -0.54 12.37 18.06
N ILE A 101 -0.35 12.32 16.72
CA ILE A 101 -1.17 13.07 15.76
C ILE A 101 -2.63 12.62 15.85
N CYS A 102 -2.90 11.32 15.84
CA CYS A 102 -4.24 10.76 15.98
C CYS A 102 -4.92 11.18 17.30
N ARG A 103 -4.19 11.14 18.40
CA ARG A 103 -4.71 11.57 19.72
C ARG A 103 -5.03 13.05 19.77
N ARG A 104 -4.20 13.90 19.17
CA ARG A 104 -4.42 15.34 19.10
C ARG A 104 -5.68 15.70 18.31
N THR A 105 -6.05 14.91 17.33
CA THR A 105 -7.28 15.07 16.54
C THR A 105 -8.46 14.28 17.11
N ASN A 106 -8.30 13.59 18.23
CA ASN A 106 -9.28 12.66 18.82
C ASN A 106 -9.73 11.57 17.84
N ALA A 107 -8.85 11.15 16.94
CA ALA A 107 -9.16 10.18 15.88
C ALA A 107 -9.62 8.84 16.45
N LYS A 108 -10.69 8.31 15.87
CA LYS A 108 -11.19 6.95 16.10
C LYS A 108 -10.95 6.06 14.90
N THR A 109 -10.96 6.64 13.71
CA THR A 109 -10.79 5.94 12.44
C THR A 109 -9.70 6.60 11.61
N VAL A 110 -8.82 5.76 11.07
CA VAL A 110 -7.75 6.18 10.18
C VAL A 110 -7.89 5.44 8.86
N THR A 111 -8.01 6.16 7.75
CA THR A 111 -7.87 5.55 6.43
C THR A 111 -6.40 5.51 6.01
N LYS A 112 -5.96 4.37 5.46
CA LYS A 112 -4.59 4.19 5.01
C LYS A 112 -4.56 3.61 3.59
N GLY A 113 -3.61 4.02 2.79
CA GLY A 113 -3.37 3.46 1.47
C GLY A 113 -2.04 3.91 0.87
N LYS A 114 -1.56 3.15 -0.11
CA LYS A 114 -0.35 3.50 -0.89
C LYS A 114 0.93 3.68 -0.05
N THR A 115 1.04 3.04 1.12
CA THR A 115 2.22 3.14 1.98
C THR A 115 2.79 1.78 2.38
N MET A 116 3.89 1.39 1.78
CA MET A 116 4.66 0.20 2.18
C MET A 116 5.40 0.40 3.50
N ILE A 117 5.84 1.62 3.78
CA ILE A 117 6.47 1.96 5.06
C ILE A 117 5.49 1.73 6.22
N GLY A 118 4.20 2.02 6.01
CA GLY A 118 3.17 1.72 7.00
C GLY A 118 3.09 0.24 7.36
N GLU A 119 3.26 -0.65 6.37
CA GLU A 119 3.33 -2.11 6.60
C GLU A 119 4.63 -2.49 7.36
N GLU A 120 5.77 -2.01 6.89
CA GLU A 120 7.07 -2.31 7.48
C GLU A 120 7.15 -1.93 8.96
N ILE A 121 6.60 -0.79 9.33
CA ILE A 121 6.55 -0.35 10.73
C ILE A 121 5.40 -0.96 11.54
N GLY A 122 4.51 -1.75 10.93
CA GLY A 122 3.38 -2.40 11.61
C GLY A 122 2.35 -1.40 12.17
N ILE A 123 2.08 -0.31 11.44
CA ILE A 123 1.23 0.79 11.94
C ILE A 123 -0.21 0.37 12.21
N ASN A 124 -0.78 -0.55 11.43
CA ASN A 124 -2.17 -0.98 11.58
C ASN A 124 -2.41 -1.67 12.92
N ASP A 125 -1.55 -2.63 13.26
CA ASP A 125 -1.66 -3.34 14.54
C ASP A 125 -1.47 -2.39 15.71
N PHE A 126 -0.47 -1.52 15.59
CA PHE A 126 -0.15 -0.55 16.63
C PHE A 126 -1.33 0.44 16.89
N LEU A 127 -1.98 0.93 15.83
CA LEU A 127 -3.16 1.80 15.98
C LEU A 127 -4.34 1.05 16.58
N ALA A 128 -4.61 -0.18 16.12
CA ALA A 128 -5.69 -1.01 16.66
C ALA A 128 -5.51 -1.32 18.15
N GLU A 129 -4.29 -1.64 18.59
CA GLU A 129 -3.93 -1.84 19.99
C GLU A 129 -4.13 -0.58 20.86
N ASN A 130 -4.08 0.59 20.24
CA ASN A 130 -4.33 1.88 20.88
C ASN A 130 -5.77 2.40 20.71
N GLY A 131 -6.71 1.54 20.26
CA GLY A 131 -8.13 1.86 20.15
C GLY A 131 -8.51 2.73 18.96
N ILE A 132 -7.67 2.77 17.92
CA ILE A 132 -7.91 3.49 16.67
C ILE A 132 -8.08 2.45 15.55
N GLU A 133 -9.18 2.54 14.80
CA GLU A 133 -9.51 1.60 13.72
C GLU A 133 -8.75 1.99 12.43
N PRO A 134 -7.76 1.21 11.97
CA PRO A 134 -7.14 1.43 10.67
C PRO A 134 -7.96 0.76 9.56
N VAL A 135 -8.24 1.48 8.49
CA VAL A 135 -8.98 1.01 7.32
C VAL A 135 -8.12 1.13 6.08
N GLU A 136 -7.80 0.02 5.46
CA GLU A 136 -7.12 0.00 4.16
C GLU A 136 -8.05 0.46 3.06
N THR A 137 -7.56 1.33 2.19
CA THR A 137 -8.37 1.95 1.13
C THR A 137 -7.92 1.62 -0.29
N ASP A 138 -6.73 1.04 -0.46
CA ASP A 138 -6.34 0.37 -1.69
C ASP A 138 -7.05 -0.98 -1.80
N LEU A 139 -7.58 -1.33 -2.97
CA LEU A 139 -8.37 -2.54 -3.14
C LEU A 139 -7.59 -3.82 -2.75
N GLY A 140 -6.33 -3.91 -3.14
CA GLY A 140 -5.50 -5.07 -2.81
C GLY A 140 -5.24 -5.18 -1.31
N GLU A 141 -4.86 -4.08 -0.68
CA GLU A 141 -4.63 -4.01 0.77
C GLU A 141 -5.93 -4.24 1.56
N TYR A 142 -7.06 -3.70 1.08
CA TYR A 142 -8.37 -3.94 1.69
C TYR A 142 -8.76 -5.42 1.67
N ILE A 143 -8.57 -6.11 0.56
CA ILE A 143 -8.81 -7.56 0.46
C ILE A 143 -7.93 -8.32 1.47
N ILE A 144 -6.65 -7.99 1.56
CA ILE A 144 -5.71 -8.62 2.49
C ILE A 144 -6.10 -8.34 3.95
N GLN A 145 -6.51 -7.11 4.26
CA GLN A 145 -7.02 -6.76 5.60
C GLN A 145 -8.23 -7.60 5.98
N LEU A 146 -9.22 -7.75 5.10
CA LEU A 146 -10.40 -8.60 5.33
C LEU A 146 -10.05 -10.06 5.53
N ARG A 147 -9.03 -10.56 4.85
CA ARG A 147 -8.52 -11.94 4.93
C ARG A 147 -7.60 -12.16 6.14
N ARG A 148 -7.11 -11.09 6.75
CA ARG A 148 -6.11 -11.11 7.84
C ARG A 148 -4.82 -11.82 7.42
N GLU A 149 -4.39 -11.58 6.19
CA GLU A 149 -3.17 -12.13 5.60
C GLU A 149 -2.10 -11.04 5.48
N THR A 150 -0.87 -11.44 5.15
CA THR A 150 0.20 -10.51 4.81
C THR A 150 0.20 -10.22 3.31
N PRO A 151 0.52 -8.99 2.88
CA PRO A 151 0.68 -8.69 1.47
C PRO A 151 1.73 -9.58 0.81
N SER A 152 1.43 -10.14 -0.35
CA SER A 152 2.38 -10.99 -1.09
C SER A 152 3.33 -10.21 -2.00
N HIS A 153 3.02 -8.97 -2.32
CA HIS A 153 3.79 -8.17 -3.24
C HIS A 153 3.61 -6.67 -2.98
N ILE A 154 4.69 -5.91 -3.21
CA ILE A 154 4.74 -4.47 -2.94
C ILE A 154 3.76 -3.63 -3.79
N ILE A 155 3.54 -4.02 -5.05
CA ILE A 155 2.66 -3.28 -5.98
C ILE A 155 1.26 -3.89 -6.04
N GLY A 156 1.17 -5.22 -5.84
CA GLY A 156 -0.09 -5.96 -5.88
C GLY A 156 -0.24 -6.82 -4.64
N PRO A 157 -0.69 -6.27 -3.51
CA PRO A 157 -0.75 -6.99 -2.24
C PRO A 157 -1.53 -8.30 -2.31
N ALA A 158 -2.60 -8.35 -3.08
CA ALA A 158 -3.50 -9.49 -3.24
C ALA A 158 -3.22 -10.36 -4.49
N LEU A 159 -2.00 -10.32 -5.07
CA LEU A 159 -1.66 -11.10 -6.29
C LEU A 159 -1.82 -12.62 -6.13
N HIS A 160 -1.75 -13.13 -4.91
CA HIS A 160 -1.97 -14.54 -4.59
C HIS A 160 -3.45 -14.92 -4.46
N VAL A 161 -4.35 -13.93 -4.51
CA VAL A 161 -5.79 -14.14 -4.30
C VAL A 161 -6.51 -14.18 -5.65
N THR A 162 -7.23 -15.27 -5.91
CA THR A 162 -8.06 -15.41 -7.10
C THR A 162 -9.36 -14.59 -6.98
N LYS A 163 -9.98 -14.25 -8.10
CA LYS A 163 -11.27 -13.55 -8.12
C LYS A 163 -12.34 -14.28 -7.29
N LYS A 164 -12.39 -15.60 -7.36
CA LYS A 164 -13.32 -16.42 -6.57
C LYS A 164 -13.09 -16.28 -5.07
N GLN A 165 -11.84 -16.27 -4.66
CA GLN A 165 -11.49 -16.05 -3.24
C GLN A 165 -11.85 -14.64 -2.77
N VAL A 166 -11.74 -13.62 -3.64
CA VAL A 166 -12.22 -12.26 -3.33
C VAL A 166 -13.73 -12.26 -3.13
N GLU A 167 -14.49 -12.91 -4.01
CA GLU A 167 -15.94 -13.08 -3.86
C GLU A 167 -16.30 -13.72 -2.52
N GLU A 168 -15.67 -14.83 -2.18
CA GLU A 168 -15.89 -15.54 -0.91
C GLU A 168 -15.56 -14.66 0.30
N THR A 169 -14.48 -13.87 0.21
CA THR A 169 -14.05 -12.92 1.24
C THR A 169 -15.10 -11.83 1.44
N PHE A 170 -15.60 -11.23 0.36
CA PHE A 170 -16.60 -10.17 0.43
C PHE A 170 -17.94 -10.70 0.95
N ARG A 171 -18.39 -11.88 0.52
CA ARG A 171 -19.61 -12.50 1.08
C ARG A 171 -19.51 -12.73 2.58
N LYS A 172 -18.34 -13.13 3.06
CA LYS A 172 -18.09 -13.37 4.49
C LYS A 172 -17.96 -12.08 5.29
N ALA A 173 -17.35 -11.04 4.74
CA ALA A 173 -17.07 -9.79 5.45
C ALA A 173 -18.23 -8.80 5.41
N HIS A 174 -18.95 -8.70 4.29
CA HIS A 174 -20.02 -7.73 4.07
C HIS A 174 -21.40 -8.35 4.32
N THR A 175 -21.64 -8.74 5.55
CA THR A 175 -22.85 -9.47 5.98
C THR A 175 -24.13 -8.63 6.00
N ASP A 176 -24.00 -7.32 5.90
CA ASP A 176 -25.10 -6.35 5.84
C ASP A 176 -25.67 -6.13 4.42
N LEU A 177 -25.08 -6.80 3.40
CA LEU A 177 -25.52 -6.76 2.03
C LEU A 177 -26.35 -8.02 1.68
N ASP A 178 -27.15 -7.92 0.61
CA ASP A 178 -27.90 -9.07 0.09
C ASP A 178 -26.98 -10.26 -0.18
N ALA A 179 -27.29 -11.39 0.46
CA ALA A 179 -26.51 -12.63 0.31
C ALA A 179 -26.50 -13.15 -1.14
N ASN A 180 -27.55 -12.85 -1.93
CA ASN A 180 -27.71 -13.33 -3.31
C ASN A 180 -27.21 -12.32 -4.36
N ARG A 181 -26.57 -11.22 -3.95
CA ARG A 181 -26.02 -10.25 -4.89
C ARG A 181 -25.00 -10.87 -5.81
N SER A 182 -24.97 -10.43 -7.06
CA SER A 182 -23.97 -10.91 -8.03
C SER A 182 -22.59 -10.32 -7.71
N LEU A 183 -21.57 -11.19 -7.62
CA LEU A 183 -20.16 -10.85 -7.48
C LEU A 183 -19.29 -11.64 -8.49
N GLU A 184 -19.90 -12.00 -9.63
CA GLU A 184 -19.29 -12.91 -10.60
C GLU A 184 -18.18 -12.28 -11.41
N ASP A 185 -18.16 -10.96 -11.54
CA ASP A 185 -17.17 -10.24 -12.34
C ASP A 185 -16.37 -9.20 -11.52
N ALA A 186 -15.28 -8.72 -12.12
CA ALA A 186 -14.43 -7.74 -11.48
C ALA A 186 -15.13 -6.40 -11.24
N ALA A 187 -16.09 -6.04 -12.07
CA ALA A 187 -16.78 -4.76 -11.97
C ALA A 187 -17.72 -4.75 -10.75
N SER A 188 -18.46 -5.84 -10.51
CA SER A 188 -19.35 -5.99 -9.36
C SER A 188 -18.55 -6.04 -8.04
N LEU A 189 -17.41 -6.75 -7.99
CA LEU A 189 -16.51 -6.77 -6.85
C LEU A 189 -15.95 -5.37 -6.54
N MET A 190 -15.52 -4.65 -7.57
CA MET A 190 -15.02 -3.28 -7.41
C MET A 190 -16.10 -2.31 -6.95
N ALA A 191 -17.31 -2.43 -7.50
CA ALA A 191 -18.44 -1.60 -7.11
C ALA A 191 -18.79 -1.81 -5.62
N GLU A 192 -18.80 -3.06 -5.16
CA GLU A 192 -19.05 -3.39 -3.75
C GLU A 192 -17.96 -2.83 -2.83
N ALA A 193 -16.69 -3.03 -3.16
CA ALA A 193 -15.58 -2.47 -2.38
C ALA A 193 -15.67 -0.94 -2.29
N ARG A 194 -15.97 -0.27 -3.41
CA ARG A 194 -16.16 1.19 -3.43
C ARG A 194 -17.33 1.64 -2.57
N ALA A 195 -18.45 0.93 -2.60
CA ALA A 195 -19.59 1.25 -1.77
C ALA A 195 -19.25 1.12 -0.28
N LYS A 196 -18.57 0.03 0.10
CA LYS A 196 -18.15 -0.19 1.49
C LYS A 196 -17.10 0.81 1.99
N LEU A 197 -16.17 1.19 1.14
CA LEU A 197 -15.13 2.13 1.51
C LEU A 197 -15.58 3.60 1.46
N ARG A 198 -16.70 3.90 0.77
CA ARG A 198 -17.17 5.27 0.62
C ARG A 198 -17.39 5.97 1.96
N ASP A 199 -18.14 5.34 2.84
CA ASP A 199 -18.45 5.91 4.15
C ASP A 199 -17.19 6.01 5.00
N ARG A 200 -16.32 5.00 4.94
CA ARG A 200 -15.03 5.01 5.62
C ARG A 200 -14.12 6.18 5.20
N PHE A 201 -14.14 6.54 3.90
CA PHE A 201 -13.44 7.73 3.41
C PHE A 201 -14.03 9.04 3.93
N LEU A 202 -15.35 9.12 4.02
CA LEU A 202 -16.04 10.34 4.44
C LEU A 202 -16.00 10.57 5.96
N GLU A 203 -15.93 9.49 6.74
CA GLU A 203 -15.98 9.50 8.19
C GLU A 203 -14.60 9.43 8.86
N ALA A 204 -13.53 9.22 8.07
CA ALA A 204 -12.19 9.10 8.62
C ALA A 204 -11.73 10.42 9.26
N ASP A 205 -11.18 10.32 10.46
CA ASP A 205 -10.62 11.46 11.19
C ASP A 205 -9.22 11.83 10.69
N VAL A 206 -8.45 10.82 10.24
CA VAL A 206 -7.08 10.98 9.73
C VAL A 206 -6.90 10.11 8.49
N GLY A 207 -6.22 10.64 7.47
CA GLY A 207 -5.77 9.91 6.30
C GLY A 207 -4.26 9.72 6.33
N ILE A 208 -3.79 8.49 6.10
CA ILE A 208 -2.37 8.16 5.93
C ILE A 208 -2.15 7.69 4.50
N THR A 209 -1.17 8.27 3.84
CA THR A 209 -0.74 7.84 2.51
C THR A 209 0.77 7.79 2.41
N GLY A 210 1.29 6.97 1.50
CA GLY A 210 2.69 7.03 1.10
C GLY A 210 2.94 8.13 0.09
N ALA A 211 4.20 8.24 -0.32
CA ALA A 211 4.62 9.10 -1.43
C ALA A 211 5.69 8.37 -2.26
N ASN A 212 5.57 8.48 -3.58
CA ASN A 212 6.61 7.99 -4.50
C ASN A 212 7.73 9.01 -4.66
N PHE A 213 7.40 10.30 -4.58
CA PHE A 213 8.37 11.39 -4.66
C PHE A 213 8.02 12.51 -3.69
N LEU A 214 9.07 13.16 -3.17
CA LEU A 214 9.03 14.42 -2.45
C LEU A 214 9.64 15.48 -3.37
N ILE A 215 8.94 16.59 -3.60
CA ILE A 215 9.41 17.71 -4.43
C ILE A 215 10.00 18.77 -3.51
N ALA A 216 11.33 18.79 -3.41
CA ALA A 216 12.03 19.68 -2.48
C ALA A 216 11.74 21.18 -2.72
N ASP A 217 11.51 21.56 -3.97
CA ASP A 217 11.27 22.96 -4.36
C ASP A 217 9.92 23.52 -3.89
N THR A 218 8.93 22.67 -3.67
CA THR A 218 7.56 23.07 -3.33
C THR A 218 7.03 22.51 -2.03
N GLY A 219 7.70 21.52 -1.43
CA GLY A 219 7.17 20.76 -0.30
C GLY A 219 6.00 19.85 -0.67
N SER A 220 5.79 19.58 -1.96
CA SER A 220 4.72 18.71 -2.44
C SER A 220 5.12 17.25 -2.44
N THR A 221 4.13 16.36 -2.28
CA THR A 221 4.30 14.91 -2.44
C THR A 221 3.60 14.43 -3.70
N VAL A 222 4.16 13.43 -4.37
CA VAL A 222 3.57 12.80 -5.56
C VAL A 222 3.28 11.34 -5.27
N ILE A 223 2.05 10.92 -5.54
CA ILE A 223 1.61 9.54 -5.49
C ILE A 223 1.35 9.09 -6.93
N VAL A 224 1.92 7.95 -7.31
CA VAL A 224 1.68 7.28 -8.60
C VAL A 224 0.76 6.11 -8.34
N THR A 225 -0.39 6.08 -9.02
CA THR A 225 -1.43 5.05 -8.86
C THR A 225 -1.77 4.38 -10.19
#